data_07afddd5709075405d7d163abf19281c
#
_entry.id   07afddd5709075405d7d163abf19281c
#
_cell.length_a   1.000
_cell.length_b   1.000
_cell.length_c   1.000
_cell.angle_alpha   90.00
_cell.angle_beta   90.00
_cell.angle_gamma   90.00
#
_symmetry.space_group_name_H-M   'P 1'
#
loop_
_entity.id
_entity.type
_entity.pdbx_description
1 polymer ?
#
loop_
_entity_poly.entity_id
_entity_poly.type
_entity_poly.pdbx_seq_one_letter_code
_entity_poly.pdbx_strand_id
1 'polypeptide(L)'
;MIPPFEAALRKPGLSFICECKKASPSKGLIAPEFPYLQIAKEYEEAGADCISVLTEPKWFLGSDMYLKEIAAAVRIPCLRKDFTVDPYMIREAKTLGAGAVLLIVSLLEEGELREYLQISEELGLSALTEVHDETEAETALRAGARIIGVNNRNLKDFTVDTGNSRRLREMIPEDVLFVSESGVKNAEDVAALRAAGADAVLIGEALMKAPDKKQKLKELREAG
;
A
#
# COMPACT_ATOMS: atom_id res chain seq x y z
N MET A 1 -17.15 -13.20 1.10
CA MET A 1 -17.43 -11.77 1.43
C MET A 1 -16.19 -10.97 1.06
N ILE A 2 -16.34 -9.83 0.38
CA ILE A 2 -15.19 -8.97 0.01
C ILE A 2 -14.60 -8.36 1.29
N PRO A 3 -13.30 -8.52 1.56
CA PRO A 3 -12.66 -7.92 2.75
C PRO A 3 -12.72 -6.39 2.73
N PRO A 4 -12.74 -5.71 3.90
CA PRO A 4 -12.93 -4.26 3.98
C PRO A 4 -11.90 -3.44 3.19
N PHE A 5 -10.64 -3.85 3.13
CA PHE A 5 -9.60 -3.16 2.38
C PHE A 5 -9.88 -3.21 0.87
N GLU A 6 -10.16 -4.40 0.32
CA GLU A 6 -10.53 -4.56 -1.08
C GLU A 6 -11.83 -3.78 -1.41
N ALA A 7 -12.83 -3.82 -0.52
CA ALA A 7 -14.07 -3.07 -0.68
C ALA A 7 -13.83 -1.53 -0.71
N ALA A 8 -12.86 -1.03 0.04
CA ALA A 8 -12.49 0.38 0.03
C ALA A 8 -11.88 0.79 -1.31
N LEU A 9 -11.08 -0.09 -1.95
CA LEU A 9 -10.44 0.18 -3.24
C LEU A 9 -11.40 0.02 -4.44
N ARG A 10 -12.50 -0.74 -4.29
CA ARG A 10 -13.52 -0.93 -5.34
C ARG A 10 -14.54 0.22 -5.44
N LYS A 11 -14.40 1.26 -4.64
CA LYS A 11 -15.27 2.43 -4.74
C LYS A 11 -15.06 3.15 -6.08
N PRO A 12 -16.09 3.83 -6.62
CA PRO A 12 -15.92 4.66 -7.83
C PRO A 12 -14.85 5.76 -7.61
N GLY A 13 -14.00 5.93 -8.60
CA GLY A 13 -12.90 6.91 -8.58
C GLY A 13 -11.59 6.34 -8.04
N LEU A 14 -10.59 7.18 -7.92
CA LEU A 14 -9.27 6.79 -7.44
C LEU A 14 -9.23 6.76 -5.90
N SER A 15 -8.87 5.62 -5.33
CA SER A 15 -8.72 5.44 -3.89
C SER A 15 -7.33 5.84 -3.41
N PHE A 16 -7.23 6.32 -2.16
CA PHE A 16 -5.99 6.80 -1.56
C PHE A 16 -5.60 5.96 -0.35
N ILE A 17 -4.48 5.24 -0.47
CA ILE A 17 -3.83 4.52 0.63
C ILE A 17 -2.74 5.45 1.19
N CYS A 18 -2.99 6.03 2.37
CA CYS A 18 -2.08 6.99 2.98
C CYS A 18 -1.13 6.29 3.95
N GLU A 19 0.19 6.46 3.74
CA GLU A 19 1.20 5.71 4.47
C GLU A 19 1.78 6.50 5.65
N CYS A 20 1.70 5.91 6.83
CA CYS A 20 2.41 6.33 8.05
C CYS A 20 3.82 5.75 8.04
N LYS A 21 4.83 6.59 7.76
CA LYS A 21 6.21 6.17 7.56
C LYS A 21 7.21 7.07 8.28
N LYS A 22 7.96 6.50 9.24
CA LYS A 22 8.97 7.20 10.02
C LYS A 22 10.28 7.37 9.28
N ALA A 23 10.72 6.32 8.60
CA ALA A 23 11.98 6.27 7.84
C ALA A 23 11.85 5.39 6.59
N SER A 24 12.84 5.44 5.71
CA SER A 24 12.98 4.49 4.59
C SER A 24 14.44 4.32 4.18
N PRO A 25 14.84 3.19 3.56
CA PRO A 25 16.21 2.97 3.08
C PRO A 25 16.70 4.07 2.13
N SER A 26 15.82 4.58 1.28
CA SER A 26 16.17 5.58 0.26
C SER A 26 16.27 7.02 0.76
N LYS A 27 15.68 7.34 1.93
CA LYS A 27 15.57 8.73 2.46
C LYS A 27 16.06 8.87 3.89
N GLY A 28 16.43 7.78 4.55
CA GLY A 28 16.75 7.78 5.97
C GLY A 28 15.54 8.18 6.82
N LEU A 29 15.78 8.94 7.88
CA LEU A 29 14.75 9.43 8.79
C LEU A 29 13.92 10.53 8.12
N ILE A 30 12.62 10.27 7.93
CA ILE A 30 11.67 11.19 7.29
C ILE A 30 10.94 12.04 8.33
N ALA A 31 10.54 11.44 9.44
CA ALA A 31 9.81 12.08 10.52
C ALA A 31 10.50 11.82 11.87
N PRO A 32 11.40 12.72 12.35
CA PRO A 32 12.02 12.58 13.67
C PRO A 32 10.98 12.50 14.78
N GLU A 33 10.02 13.40 14.77
CA GLU A 33 8.80 13.30 15.57
C GLU A 33 7.74 12.55 14.74
N PHE A 34 7.25 11.43 15.29
CA PHE A 34 6.31 10.57 14.59
C PHE A 34 5.06 10.32 15.44
N PRO A 35 4.16 11.31 15.55
CA PRO A 35 2.89 11.15 16.22
C PRO A 35 1.90 10.35 15.36
N TYR A 36 2.19 9.06 15.14
CA TYR A 36 1.51 8.18 14.17
C TYR A 36 -0.01 8.12 14.34
N LEU A 37 -0.52 8.15 15.59
CA LEU A 37 -1.96 8.17 15.85
C LEU A 37 -2.63 9.46 15.34
N GLN A 38 -1.98 10.60 15.57
CA GLN A 38 -2.48 11.87 15.06
C GLN A 38 -2.44 11.89 13.53
N ILE A 39 -1.32 11.45 12.94
CA ILE A 39 -1.15 11.38 11.47
C ILE A 39 -2.24 10.51 10.85
N ALA A 40 -2.50 9.31 11.39
CA ALA A 40 -3.51 8.40 10.88
C ALA A 40 -4.93 9.00 10.95
N LYS A 41 -5.27 9.66 12.06
CA LYS A 41 -6.56 10.37 12.21
C LYS A 41 -6.69 11.54 11.22
N GLU A 42 -5.62 12.32 11.03
CA GLU A 42 -5.59 13.40 10.04
C GLU A 42 -5.82 12.88 8.62
N TYR A 43 -5.25 11.71 8.27
CA TYR A 43 -5.48 11.06 6.99
C TYR A 43 -6.95 10.61 6.84
N GLU A 44 -7.52 9.95 7.85
CA GLU A 44 -8.93 9.54 7.84
C GLU A 44 -9.86 10.75 7.69
N GLU A 45 -9.65 11.81 8.47
CA GLU A 45 -10.44 13.05 8.42
C GLU A 45 -10.30 13.78 7.07
N ALA A 46 -9.15 13.68 6.41
CA ALA A 46 -8.92 14.23 5.08
C ALA A 46 -9.49 13.36 3.94
N GLY A 47 -10.04 12.20 4.27
CA GLY A 47 -10.71 11.32 3.32
C GLY A 47 -9.82 10.22 2.73
N ALA A 48 -8.77 9.78 3.41
CA ALA A 48 -8.07 8.56 3.03
C ALA A 48 -9.04 7.38 3.00
N ASP A 49 -8.85 6.47 2.04
CA ASP A 49 -9.67 5.26 1.93
C ASP A 49 -9.09 4.11 2.74
N CYS A 50 -7.76 4.07 2.88
CA CYS A 50 -7.01 3.11 3.68
C CYS A 50 -5.76 3.77 4.29
N ILE A 51 -5.23 3.17 5.37
CA ILE A 51 -3.94 3.54 5.96
C ILE A 51 -2.93 2.41 5.71
N SER A 52 -1.74 2.76 5.22
CA SER A 52 -0.58 1.85 5.20
C SER A 52 0.30 2.13 6.42
N VAL A 53 0.61 1.09 7.20
CA VAL A 53 1.42 1.23 8.43
C VAL A 53 2.68 0.40 8.29
N LEU A 54 3.85 1.07 8.30
CA LEU A 54 5.15 0.40 8.32
C LEU A 54 5.36 -0.27 9.68
N THR A 55 5.54 -1.59 9.68
CA THR A 55 5.84 -2.37 10.90
C THR A 55 7.27 -2.89 10.94
N GLU A 56 7.98 -2.91 9.81
CA GLU A 56 9.37 -3.36 9.72
C GLU A 56 10.30 -2.46 10.58
N PRO A 57 11.02 -3.02 11.59
CA PRO A 57 11.68 -2.21 12.61
C PRO A 57 13.06 -1.70 12.22
N LYS A 58 13.77 -2.36 11.30
CA LYS A 58 15.18 -2.07 11.03
C LYS A 58 15.36 -0.95 10.00
N TRP A 59 14.68 -1.06 8.87
CA TRP A 59 14.86 -0.19 7.72
C TRP A 59 13.86 0.97 7.68
N PHE A 60 12.65 0.72 8.19
CA PHE A 60 11.57 1.71 8.19
C PHE A 60 11.31 2.30 9.58
N LEU A 61 11.99 1.80 10.61
CA LEU A 61 11.78 2.17 12.01
C LEU A 61 10.30 2.04 12.42
N GLY A 62 9.66 0.99 11.88
CA GLY A 62 8.28 0.63 12.13
C GLY A 62 8.07 -0.12 13.43
N SER A 63 6.82 -0.45 13.73
CA SER A 63 6.46 -1.25 14.91
C SER A 63 5.06 -1.84 14.74
N ASP A 64 4.88 -3.09 15.18
CA ASP A 64 3.57 -3.72 15.30
C ASP A 64 2.62 -2.94 16.21
N MET A 65 3.15 -2.25 17.22
CA MET A 65 2.36 -1.37 18.08
C MET A 65 1.74 -0.22 17.31
N TYR A 66 2.45 0.35 16.31
CA TYR A 66 1.86 1.40 15.46
C TYR A 66 0.62 0.89 14.72
N LEU A 67 0.72 -0.30 14.11
CA LEU A 67 -0.42 -0.92 13.44
C LEU A 67 -1.57 -1.18 14.38
N LYS A 68 -1.31 -1.81 15.53
CA LYS A 68 -2.33 -2.15 16.54
C LYS A 68 -3.08 -0.92 17.03
N GLU A 69 -2.36 0.13 17.37
CA GLU A 69 -2.97 1.36 17.90
C GLU A 69 -3.68 2.17 16.84
N ILE A 70 -3.12 2.27 15.62
CA ILE A 70 -3.78 2.94 14.49
C ILE A 70 -5.08 2.20 14.13
N ALA A 71 -5.03 0.87 13.95
CA ALA A 71 -6.20 0.08 13.60
C ALA A 71 -7.33 0.17 14.62
N ALA A 72 -7.00 0.37 15.92
CA ALA A 72 -7.97 0.62 16.96
C ALA A 72 -8.53 2.07 16.98
N ALA A 73 -7.80 3.02 16.38
CA ALA A 73 -8.12 4.45 16.46
C ALA A 73 -8.85 5.00 15.23
N VAL A 74 -8.76 4.31 14.08
CA VAL A 74 -9.42 4.69 12.81
C VAL A 74 -10.49 3.68 12.41
N ARG A 75 -11.43 4.09 11.56
CA ARG A 75 -12.50 3.22 11.03
C ARG A 75 -12.18 2.65 9.65
N ILE A 76 -11.25 3.27 8.94
CA ILE A 76 -10.80 2.82 7.62
C ILE A 76 -9.78 1.68 7.76
N PRO A 77 -9.75 0.72 6.81
CA PRO A 77 -8.90 -0.46 6.92
C PRO A 77 -7.41 -0.13 6.84
N CYS A 78 -6.60 -0.87 7.61
CA CYS A 78 -5.16 -0.70 7.68
C CYS A 78 -4.43 -1.84 6.95
N LEU A 79 -3.40 -1.49 6.18
CA LEU A 79 -2.44 -2.41 5.58
C LEU A 79 -1.24 -2.57 6.51
N ARG A 80 -0.88 -3.81 6.87
CA ARG A 80 0.44 -4.11 7.42
C ARG A 80 1.47 -4.04 6.30
N LYS A 81 2.30 -3.02 6.29
CA LYS A 81 3.39 -2.83 5.31
C LYS A 81 4.69 -3.37 5.93
N ASP A 82 5.04 -4.60 5.57
CA ASP A 82 6.18 -5.35 6.10
C ASP A 82 6.70 -6.34 5.05
N PHE A 83 7.86 -6.93 5.28
CA PHE A 83 8.37 -8.04 4.48
C PHE A 83 7.76 -9.36 4.97
N THR A 84 6.59 -9.72 4.45
CA THR A 84 5.87 -10.92 4.85
C THR A 84 6.52 -12.16 4.22
N VAL A 85 7.32 -12.87 4.98
CA VAL A 85 8.11 -14.04 4.56
C VAL A 85 7.79 -15.30 5.36
N ASP A 86 6.82 -15.25 6.27
CA ASP A 86 6.38 -16.34 7.10
C ASP A 86 4.85 -16.27 7.26
N PRO A 87 4.09 -17.37 7.10
CA PRO A 87 2.64 -17.38 7.25
C PRO A 87 2.18 -16.99 8.66
N TYR A 88 3.04 -17.09 9.67
CA TYR A 88 2.77 -16.54 11.01
C TYR A 88 2.52 -15.04 10.97
N MET A 89 3.27 -14.28 10.16
CA MET A 89 3.13 -12.83 10.04
C MET A 89 1.73 -12.42 9.54
N ILE A 90 1.09 -13.24 8.70
CA ILE A 90 -0.27 -12.99 8.21
C ILE A 90 -1.29 -13.17 9.35
N ARG A 91 -1.13 -14.22 10.17
CA ARG A 91 -1.98 -14.47 11.34
C ARG A 91 -1.79 -13.39 12.40
N GLU A 92 -0.56 -12.98 12.62
CA GLU A 92 -0.21 -11.87 13.52
C GLU A 92 -0.84 -10.56 13.05
N ALA A 93 -0.74 -10.22 11.75
CA ALA A 93 -1.38 -9.04 11.17
C ALA A 93 -2.89 -8.99 11.50
N LYS A 94 -3.59 -10.13 11.40
CA LYS A 94 -5.00 -10.24 11.79
C LYS A 94 -5.22 -9.89 13.26
N THR A 95 -4.37 -10.39 14.16
CA THR A 95 -4.49 -10.13 15.61
C THR A 95 -4.18 -8.67 15.97
N LEU A 96 -3.34 -8.01 15.16
CA LEU A 96 -3.03 -6.59 15.29
C LEU A 96 -4.12 -5.66 14.72
N GLY A 97 -5.15 -6.22 14.07
CA GLY A 97 -6.27 -5.47 13.51
C GLY A 97 -6.06 -5.01 12.07
N ALA A 98 -5.09 -5.57 11.34
CA ALA A 98 -4.94 -5.29 9.92
C ALA A 98 -6.18 -5.71 9.12
N GLY A 99 -6.49 -4.95 8.08
CA GLY A 99 -7.45 -5.30 7.02
C GLY A 99 -6.77 -5.90 5.79
N ALA A 100 -5.45 -5.71 5.66
CA ALA A 100 -4.65 -6.23 4.57
C ALA A 100 -3.20 -6.49 5.00
N VAL A 101 -2.51 -7.34 4.23
CA VAL A 101 -1.06 -7.58 4.32
C VAL A 101 -0.40 -7.29 2.97
N LEU A 102 0.90 -6.98 3.01
CA LEU A 102 1.74 -6.86 1.83
C LEU A 102 2.38 -8.21 1.52
N LEU A 103 2.31 -8.65 0.26
CA LEU A 103 3.04 -9.79 -0.27
C LEU A 103 3.92 -9.31 -1.43
N ILE A 104 5.23 -9.42 -1.30
CA ILE A 104 6.18 -8.95 -2.33
C ILE A 104 6.62 -10.15 -3.16
N VAL A 105 6.31 -10.16 -4.46
CA VAL A 105 6.55 -11.31 -5.34
C VAL A 105 8.03 -11.68 -5.40
N SER A 106 8.94 -10.72 -5.43
CA SER A 106 10.39 -10.98 -5.45
C SER A 106 10.95 -11.65 -4.19
N LEU A 107 10.17 -11.75 -3.11
CA LEU A 107 10.58 -12.39 -1.86
C LEU A 107 9.98 -13.79 -1.66
N LEU A 108 9.08 -14.23 -2.53
CA LEU A 108 8.30 -15.46 -2.36
C LEU A 108 8.38 -16.32 -3.62
N GLU A 109 8.51 -17.62 -3.43
CA GLU A 109 8.27 -18.56 -4.52
C GLU A 109 6.77 -18.58 -4.88
N GLU A 110 6.42 -18.91 -6.15
CA GLU A 110 5.02 -18.88 -6.60
C GLU A 110 4.09 -19.76 -5.73
N GLY A 111 4.60 -20.88 -5.24
CA GLY A 111 3.86 -21.77 -4.33
C GLY A 111 3.57 -21.12 -2.97
N GLU A 112 4.56 -20.43 -2.40
CA GLU A 112 4.41 -19.68 -1.15
C GLU A 112 3.46 -18.50 -1.33
N LEU A 113 3.58 -17.76 -2.43
CA LEU A 113 2.67 -16.66 -2.74
C LEU A 113 1.21 -17.13 -2.78
N ARG A 114 0.95 -18.27 -3.45
CA ARG A 114 -0.38 -18.86 -3.52
C ARG A 114 -0.91 -19.27 -2.14
N GLU A 115 -0.06 -19.91 -1.32
CA GLU A 115 -0.41 -20.28 0.06
C GLU A 115 -0.73 -19.04 0.90
N TYR A 116 0.08 -17.97 0.80
CA TYR A 116 -0.11 -16.75 1.59
C TYR A 116 -1.36 -15.97 1.16
N LEU A 117 -1.68 -15.97 -0.13
CA LEU A 117 -2.95 -15.44 -0.64
C LEU A 117 -4.14 -16.20 -0.05
N GLN A 118 -4.07 -17.55 -0.02
CA GLN A 118 -5.12 -18.39 0.56
C GLN A 118 -5.28 -18.14 2.06
N ILE A 119 -4.18 -18.12 2.83
CA ILE A 119 -4.22 -17.83 4.28
C ILE A 119 -4.83 -16.46 4.55
N SER A 120 -4.48 -15.45 3.74
CA SER A 120 -5.05 -14.11 3.86
C SER A 120 -6.56 -14.13 3.66
N GLU A 121 -7.04 -14.81 2.62
CA GLU A 121 -8.47 -14.95 2.31
C GLU A 121 -9.23 -15.68 3.44
N GLU A 122 -8.69 -16.79 3.95
CA GLU A 122 -9.28 -17.56 5.07
C GLU A 122 -9.43 -16.72 6.33
N LEU A 123 -8.50 -15.79 6.57
CA LEU A 123 -8.53 -14.86 7.70
C LEU A 123 -9.40 -13.61 7.42
N GLY A 124 -9.97 -13.48 6.23
CA GLY A 124 -10.72 -12.28 5.82
C GLY A 124 -9.85 -11.04 5.67
N LEU A 125 -8.56 -11.22 5.36
CA LEU A 125 -7.64 -10.16 4.99
C LEU A 125 -7.57 -10.01 3.46
N SER A 126 -7.31 -8.81 2.99
CA SER A 126 -6.82 -8.59 1.63
C SER A 126 -5.32 -8.80 1.56
N ALA A 127 -4.81 -9.14 0.39
CA ALA A 127 -3.37 -9.13 0.12
C ALA A 127 -3.08 -8.10 -0.98
N LEU A 128 -2.27 -7.09 -0.67
CA LEU A 128 -1.66 -6.22 -1.66
C LEU A 128 -0.40 -6.93 -2.17
N THR A 129 -0.46 -7.41 -3.42
CA THR A 129 0.62 -8.17 -4.04
C THR A 129 1.51 -7.24 -4.83
N GLU A 130 2.68 -6.90 -4.28
CA GLU A 130 3.62 -5.94 -4.85
C GLU A 130 4.48 -6.59 -5.94
N VAL A 131 4.55 -5.93 -7.10
CA VAL A 131 5.32 -6.34 -8.28
C VAL A 131 6.16 -5.18 -8.83
N HIS A 132 7.29 -5.51 -9.48
CA HIS A 132 8.23 -4.53 -10.01
C HIS A 132 8.39 -4.61 -11.54
N ASP A 133 8.10 -5.76 -12.14
CA ASP A 133 8.24 -6.02 -13.56
C ASP A 133 7.16 -6.97 -14.10
N GLU A 134 7.24 -7.25 -15.42
CA GLU A 134 6.29 -8.09 -16.14
C GLU A 134 6.28 -9.54 -15.60
N THR A 135 7.44 -10.09 -15.29
CA THR A 135 7.59 -11.48 -14.82
C THR A 135 6.92 -11.63 -13.45
N GLU A 136 7.13 -10.67 -12.56
CA GLU A 136 6.48 -10.65 -11.25
C GLU A 136 4.96 -10.45 -11.37
N ALA A 137 4.49 -9.59 -12.30
CA ALA A 137 3.06 -9.39 -12.56
C ALA A 137 2.39 -10.68 -13.07
N GLU A 138 3.03 -11.40 -14.01
CA GLU A 138 2.54 -12.69 -14.47
C GLU A 138 2.48 -13.73 -13.34
N THR A 139 3.50 -13.77 -12.48
CA THR A 139 3.54 -14.67 -11.32
C THR A 139 2.42 -14.36 -10.34
N ALA A 140 2.18 -13.08 -10.04
CA ALA A 140 1.09 -12.64 -9.18
C ALA A 140 -0.29 -13.06 -9.75
N LEU A 141 -0.51 -12.88 -11.06
CA LEU A 141 -1.75 -13.27 -11.73
C LEU A 141 -1.95 -14.80 -11.70
N ARG A 142 -0.92 -15.60 -11.99
CA ARG A 142 -0.99 -17.07 -11.91
C ARG A 142 -1.24 -17.57 -10.49
N ALA A 143 -0.73 -16.85 -9.48
CA ALA A 143 -0.99 -17.19 -8.07
C ALA A 143 -2.42 -16.84 -7.63
N GLY A 144 -3.13 -15.99 -8.39
CA GLY A 144 -4.51 -15.60 -8.10
C GLY A 144 -4.64 -14.30 -7.31
N ALA A 145 -3.67 -13.39 -7.44
CA ALA A 145 -3.73 -12.06 -6.81
C ALA A 145 -4.95 -11.27 -7.30
N ARG A 146 -5.71 -10.68 -6.37
CA ARG A 146 -6.87 -9.83 -6.67
C ARG A 146 -6.57 -8.33 -6.58
N ILE A 147 -5.46 -7.99 -5.93
CA ILE A 147 -4.96 -6.62 -5.81
C ILE A 147 -3.47 -6.66 -6.13
N ILE A 148 -3.07 -6.00 -7.20
CA ILE A 148 -1.67 -5.90 -7.62
C ILE A 148 -1.19 -4.47 -7.40
N GLY A 149 -0.11 -4.33 -6.61
CA GLY A 149 0.59 -3.08 -6.39
C GLY A 149 1.83 -3.01 -7.27
N VAL A 150 1.87 -2.06 -8.21
CA VAL A 150 3.07 -1.80 -9.00
C VAL A 150 3.93 -0.79 -8.28
N ASN A 151 5.09 -1.24 -7.81
CA ASN A 151 6.06 -0.35 -7.19
C ASN A 151 6.95 0.31 -8.25
N ASN A 152 6.77 1.61 -8.44
CA ASN A 152 7.56 2.41 -9.39
C ASN A 152 9.00 2.67 -8.92
N ARG A 153 9.36 2.25 -7.70
CA ARG A 153 10.71 2.37 -7.15
C ARG A 153 11.50 1.10 -7.41
N ASN A 154 12.60 1.24 -8.12
CA ASN A 154 13.59 0.18 -8.23
C ASN A 154 14.28 -0.02 -6.85
N LEU A 155 14.20 -1.23 -6.30
CA LEU A 155 14.74 -1.53 -4.98
C LEU A 155 16.28 -1.66 -4.96
N LYS A 156 16.94 -1.71 -6.13
CA LYS A 156 18.41 -1.84 -6.22
C LYS A 156 19.13 -0.49 -6.18
N ASP A 157 18.56 0.54 -6.83
CA ASP A 157 19.17 1.86 -6.97
C ASP A 157 18.28 3.01 -6.47
N PHE A 158 17.07 2.69 -6.02
CA PHE A 158 16.04 3.62 -5.52
C PHE A 158 15.55 4.65 -6.55
N THR A 159 15.84 4.48 -7.83
CA THR A 159 15.24 5.29 -8.89
C THR A 159 13.73 5.09 -8.94
N VAL A 160 12.99 6.11 -9.36
CA VAL A 160 11.53 6.06 -9.47
C VAL A 160 11.13 6.36 -10.91
N ASP A 161 10.46 5.40 -11.54
CA ASP A 161 9.90 5.53 -12.88
C ASP A 161 8.38 5.26 -12.85
N THR A 162 7.58 6.31 -12.88
CA THR A 162 6.11 6.20 -12.91
C THR A 162 5.57 5.63 -14.23
N GLY A 163 6.41 5.57 -15.28
CA GLY A 163 6.08 4.85 -16.53
C GLY A 163 5.89 3.36 -16.31
N ASN A 164 6.51 2.78 -15.27
CA ASN A 164 6.34 1.37 -14.90
C ASN A 164 4.87 1.00 -14.63
N SER A 165 4.16 1.82 -13.87
CA SER A 165 2.74 1.63 -13.60
C SER A 165 1.91 1.58 -14.89
N ARG A 166 2.17 2.47 -15.87
CA ARG A 166 1.45 2.48 -17.14
C ARG A 166 1.72 1.22 -17.95
N ARG A 167 2.99 0.80 -18.02
CA ARG A 167 3.41 -0.38 -18.78
C ARG A 167 2.78 -1.66 -18.21
N LEU A 168 2.82 -1.85 -16.90
CA LEU A 168 2.30 -3.05 -16.27
C LEU A 168 0.77 -3.06 -16.20
N ARG A 169 0.11 -1.89 -16.20
CA ARG A 169 -1.36 -1.83 -16.24
C ARG A 169 -1.97 -2.57 -17.44
N GLU A 170 -1.29 -2.52 -18.60
CA GLU A 170 -1.74 -3.19 -19.82
C GLU A 170 -1.82 -4.72 -19.69
N MET A 171 -1.07 -5.30 -18.74
CA MET A 171 -1.04 -6.74 -18.46
C MET A 171 -2.04 -7.17 -17.38
N ILE A 172 -2.48 -6.23 -16.54
CA ILE A 172 -3.34 -6.53 -15.39
C ILE A 172 -4.81 -6.50 -15.87
N PRO A 173 -5.57 -7.61 -15.70
CA PRO A 173 -6.99 -7.67 -16.07
C PRO A 173 -7.84 -6.62 -15.33
N GLU A 174 -8.97 -6.20 -15.92
CA GLU A 174 -9.85 -5.16 -15.36
C GLU A 174 -10.53 -5.58 -14.04
N ASP A 175 -10.71 -6.87 -13.79
CA ASP A 175 -11.29 -7.41 -12.55
C ASP A 175 -10.28 -7.49 -11.39
N VAL A 176 -8.98 -7.33 -11.68
CA VAL A 176 -7.90 -7.23 -10.70
C VAL A 176 -7.63 -5.77 -10.38
N LEU A 177 -7.70 -5.41 -9.10
CA LEU A 177 -7.45 -4.04 -8.65
C LEU A 177 -5.97 -3.67 -8.84
N PHE A 178 -5.75 -2.51 -9.45
CA PHE A 178 -4.43 -1.98 -9.74
C PHE A 178 -4.09 -0.81 -8.81
N VAL A 179 -3.03 -0.97 -8.01
CA VAL A 179 -2.50 0.05 -7.10
C VAL A 179 -1.16 0.55 -7.62
N SER A 180 -1.01 1.87 -7.79
CA SER A 180 0.30 2.46 -8.09
C SER A 180 1.00 2.88 -6.80
N GLU A 181 2.21 2.38 -6.59
CA GLU A 181 3.02 2.67 -5.42
C GLU A 181 4.28 3.46 -5.79
N SER A 182 4.67 4.38 -4.94
CA SER A 182 5.82 5.27 -5.13
C SER A 182 5.69 6.26 -6.30
N GLY A 183 6.27 7.44 -6.13
CA GLY A 183 6.43 8.43 -7.21
C GLY A 183 5.43 9.58 -7.22
N VAL A 184 4.30 9.49 -6.53
CA VAL A 184 3.33 10.58 -6.42
C VAL A 184 3.90 11.72 -5.58
N LYS A 185 3.95 12.93 -6.15
CA LYS A 185 4.45 14.17 -5.52
C LYS A 185 3.40 15.28 -5.55
N ASN A 186 2.61 15.36 -6.60
CA ASN A 186 1.68 16.46 -6.89
C ASN A 186 0.39 15.95 -7.56
N ALA A 187 -0.51 16.88 -7.86
CA ALA A 187 -1.80 16.63 -8.49
C ALA A 187 -1.67 16.06 -9.92
N GLU A 188 -0.66 16.50 -10.67
CA GLU A 188 -0.42 16.04 -12.04
C GLU A 188 -0.05 14.55 -12.07
N ASP A 189 0.76 14.08 -11.10
CA ASP A 189 1.09 12.66 -10.96
C ASP A 189 -0.17 11.82 -10.69
N VAL A 190 -1.06 12.31 -9.82
CA VAL A 190 -2.34 11.64 -9.51
C VAL A 190 -3.23 11.57 -10.75
N ALA A 191 -3.40 12.68 -11.46
CA ALA A 191 -4.19 12.73 -12.69
C ALA A 191 -3.65 11.77 -13.77
N ALA A 192 -2.31 11.67 -13.90
CA ALA A 192 -1.68 10.75 -14.84
C ALA A 192 -1.92 9.28 -14.49
N LEU A 193 -1.88 8.92 -13.19
CA LEU A 193 -2.13 7.56 -12.73
C LEU A 193 -3.62 7.19 -12.87
N ARG A 194 -4.52 8.12 -12.58
CA ARG A 194 -5.95 7.95 -12.85
C ARG A 194 -6.22 7.71 -14.33
N ALA A 195 -5.64 8.53 -15.21
CA ALA A 195 -5.76 8.36 -16.67
C ALA A 195 -5.15 7.04 -17.16
N ALA A 196 -4.16 6.50 -16.45
CA ALA A 196 -3.59 5.19 -16.71
C ALA A 196 -4.46 4.03 -16.19
N GLY A 197 -5.61 4.29 -15.55
CA GLY A 197 -6.52 3.27 -15.04
C GLY A 197 -6.13 2.67 -13.70
N ALA A 198 -5.46 3.44 -12.84
CA ALA A 198 -5.23 3.02 -11.46
C ALA A 198 -6.54 3.07 -10.66
N ASP A 199 -6.80 2.03 -9.87
CA ASP A 199 -7.90 1.98 -8.89
C ASP A 199 -7.52 2.66 -7.59
N ALA A 200 -6.23 2.62 -7.24
CA ALA A 200 -5.70 3.26 -6.05
C ALA A 200 -4.25 3.74 -6.22
N VAL A 201 -3.87 4.69 -5.36
CA VAL A 201 -2.49 5.15 -5.19
C VAL A 201 -2.04 4.99 -3.74
N LEU A 202 -0.82 4.50 -3.53
CA LEU A 202 -0.19 4.44 -2.21
C LEU A 202 0.83 5.57 -2.09
N ILE A 203 0.59 6.49 -1.13
CA ILE A 203 1.36 7.72 -0.97
C ILE A 203 1.90 7.82 0.45
N GLY A 204 3.22 7.90 0.58
CA GLY A 204 3.89 8.09 1.88
C GLY A 204 4.70 9.39 1.93
N GLU A 205 5.81 9.47 1.20
CA GLU A 205 6.80 10.54 1.34
C GLU A 205 6.19 11.95 1.17
N ALA A 206 5.36 12.15 0.15
CA ALA A 206 4.76 13.45 -0.14
C ALA A 206 3.84 13.93 1.00
N LEU A 207 3.06 13.01 1.59
CA LEU A 207 2.18 13.31 2.71
C LEU A 207 2.97 13.51 4.01
N MET A 208 3.95 12.64 4.29
CA MET A 208 4.75 12.73 5.52
C MET A 208 5.56 14.02 5.61
N LYS A 209 6.06 14.53 4.49
CA LYS A 209 6.82 15.79 4.40
C LYS A 209 5.97 17.05 4.35
N ALA A 210 4.66 16.92 4.08
CA ALA A 210 3.77 18.08 4.01
C ALA A 210 3.61 18.71 5.40
N PRO A 211 3.73 20.04 5.53
CA PRO A 211 3.46 20.76 6.77
C PRO A 211 2.00 20.56 7.23
N ASP A 212 1.06 20.60 6.29
CA ASP A 212 -0.35 20.31 6.48
C ASP A 212 -0.73 19.07 5.64
N LYS A 213 -0.84 17.93 6.30
CA LYS A 213 -1.14 16.64 5.65
C LYS A 213 -2.57 16.57 5.15
N LYS A 214 -3.51 17.21 5.88
CA LYS A 214 -4.92 17.25 5.48
C LYS A 214 -5.09 18.06 4.18
N GLN A 215 -4.48 19.24 4.14
CA GLN A 215 -4.53 20.08 2.93
C GLN A 215 -3.87 19.40 1.75
N LYS A 216 -2.69 18.79 1.96
CA LYS A 216 -1.98 18.05 0.89
C LYS A 216 -2.81 16.90 0.33
N LEU A 217 -3.45 16.10 1.19
CA LEU A 217 -4.30 15.00 0.73
C LEU A 217 -5.51 15.52 -0.06
N LYS A 218 -6.15 16.60 0.38
CA LYS A 218 -7.25 17.22 -0.36
C LYS A 218 -6.83 17.65 -1.77
N GLU A 219 -5.70 18.36 -1.89
CA GLU A 219 -5.14 18.77 -3.19
C GLU A 219 -4.93 17.58 -4.14
N LEU A 220 -4.39 16.49 -3.62
CA LEU A 220 -4.17 15.27 -4.39
C LEU A 220 -5.50 14.60 -4.80
N ARG A 221 -6.50 14.56 -3.91
CA ARG A 221 -7.80 13.96 -4.18
C ARG A 221 -8.63 14.75 -5.19
N GLU A 222 -8.54 16.07 -5.21
CA GLU A 222 -9.25 16.93 -6.17
C GLU A 222 -8.77 16.71 -7.62
N ALA A 223 -7.59 16.14 -7.82
CA ALA A 223 -7.03 15.78 -9.12
C ALA A 223 -7.30 14.32 -9.52
N GLY A 224 -7.74 13.49 -8.58
CA GLY A 224 -7.98 12.05 -8.75
C GLY A 224 -9.39 11.66 -9.19
#